data_14acd69bb26c23ee208474e1a10a97fa
#
_entry.id   14acd69bb26c23ee208474e1a10a97fa
#
_cell.length_a   1.000
_cell.length_b   1.000
_cell.length_c   1.000
_cell.angle_alpha   90.00
_cell.angle_beta   90.00
_cell.angle_gamma   90.00
#
_symmetry.space_group_name_H-M   'P 1'
#
loop_
_entity.id
_entity.type
_entity.pdbx_description
1 polymer ?
#
loop_
_entity_poly.entity_id
_entity_poly.type
_entity_poly.pdbx_seq_one_letter_code
_entity_poly.pdbx_strand_id
1 'polypeptide(L)'
;LSFRIKGKEKKDEIGQLSQTFNKMLGDLRQYMNDLEETTKAKERVESELNLAKEIQESFLPKTFPELEEIDIWGKCDPAREVGGDYFDFFQLDKKKYGMVIGDVSGKGVAAALFMAVSRTLFRILSTQEHSPDRVLTEFNDRLVALDQGSNMFITLFYGVFNMETGQLLYSTAGHNMPYMISSRNGKFQMLPPIEQTM
;
A
#
# COMPACT_ATOMS: atom_id res chain seq x y z
N LEU A 1 -2.82 -24.74 -35.77
CA LEU A 1 -3.49 -25.98 -36.22
C LEU A 1 -4.27 -25.71 -37.50
N SER A 2 -3.74 -26.07 -38.68
CA SER A 2 -4.39 -25.86 -40.00
C SER A 2 -5.18 -27.07 -40.50
N PHE A 3 -5.44 -28.05 -39.64
CA PHE A 3 -6.12 -29.27 -40.01
C PHE A 3 -7.64 -29.01 -40.18
N ARG A 4 -8.19 -29.42 -41.30
CA ARG A 4 -9.63 -29.45 -41.65
C ARG A 4 -9.94 -30.74 -42.35
N ILE A 5 -10.94 -31.46 -41.89
CA ILE A 5 -11.39 -32.67 -42.61
C ILE A 5 -12.10 -32.22 -43.91
N LYS A 6 -11.48 -32.50 -45.07
CA LYS A 6 -12.09 -32.33 -46.39
C LYS A 6 -13.03 -33.53 -46.61
N GLY A 7 -14.26 -33.43 -46.13
CA GLY A 7 -15.33 -34.36 -46.50
C GLY A 7 -16.18 -33.77 -47.62
N LYS A 8 -16.55 -34.58 -48.63
CA LYS A 8 -17.66 -34.24 -49.53
C LYS A 8 -18.90 -34.07 -48.62
N GLU A 9 -19.74 -33.06 -48.92
CA GLU A 9 -21.05 -32.86 -48.28
C GLU A 9 -21.98 -34.04 -48.54
N LYS A 10 -21.70 -35.18 -47.92
CA LYS A 10 -22.64 -36.29 -47.87
C LYS A 10 -23.61 -36.04 -46.76
N LYS A 11 -24.90 -36.21 -47.01
CA LYS A 11 -25.96 -36.15 -46.01
C LYS A 11 -26.10 -37.46 -45.22
N ASP A 12 -24.97 -38.09 -44.94
CA ASP A 12 -24.87 -39.32 -44.16
C ASP A 12 -24.21 -39.05 -42.81
N GLU A 13 -24.16 -40.02 -41.95
CA GLU A 13 -23.58 -39.92 -40.59
C GLU A 13 -22.14 -39.45 -40.62
N ILE A 14 -21.37 -39.79 -41.64
CA ILE A 14 -19.97 -39.37 -41.82
C ILE A 14 -19.90 -37.87 -42.15
N GLY A 15 -20.84 -37.34 -42.92
CA GLY A 15 -20.94 -35.91 -43.22
C GLY A 15 -21.28 -35.10 -41.98
N GLN A 16 -22.23 -35.58 -41.13
CA GLN A 16 -22.56 -34.95 -39.86
C GLN A 16 -21.40 -34.96 -38.87
N LEU A 17 -20.69 -36.08 -38.75
CA LEU A 17 -19.52 -36.19 -37.91
C LEU A 17 -18.41 -35.21 -38.32
N SER A 18 -18.15 -35.11 -39.65
CA SER A 18 -17.16 -34.18 -40.22
C SER A 18 -17.52 -32.71 -39.93
N GLN A 19 -18.79 -32.34 -40.06
CA GLN A 19 -19.26 -30.99 -39.74
C GLN A 19 -19.11 -30.67 -38.25
N THR A 20 -19.55 -31.59 -37.37
CA THR A 20 -19.43 -31.44 -35.91
C THR A 20 -17.96 -31.31 -35.48
N PHE A 21 -17.07 -32.15 -36.06
CA PHE A 21 -15.64 -32.08 -35.75
C PHE A 21 -15.02 -30.76 -36.25
N ASN A 22 -15.34 -30.31 -37.47
CA ASN A 22 -14.84 -29.02 -37.96
C ASN A 22 -15.37 -27.83 -37.16
N LYS A 23 -16.62 -27.89 -36.68
CA LYS A 23 -17.17 -26.90 -35.77
C LYS A 23 -16.39 -26.89 -34.44
N MET A 24 -16.18 -28.06 -33.81
CA MET A 24 -15.40 -28.18 -32.58
C MET A 24 -13.98 -27.66 -32.76
N LEU A 25 -13.32 -27.91 -33.91
CA LEU A 25 -12.00 -27.32 -34.19
C LEU A 25 -12.05 -25.81 -34.33
N GLY A 26 -13.15 -25.26 -34.90
CA GLY A 26 -13.36 -23.81 -34.94
C GLY A 26 -13.50 -23.20 -33.58
N ASP A 27 -14.38 -23.77 -32.75
CA ASP A 27 -14.63 -23.33 -31.36
C ASP A 27 -13.36 -23.43 -30.52
N LEU A 28 -12.59 -24.51 -30.67
CA LEU A 28 -11.32 -24.69 -29.98
C LEU A 28 -10.28 -23.62 -30.37
N ARG A 29 -10.19 -23.26 -31.65
CA ARG A 29 -9.28 -22.20 -32.10
C ARG A 29 -9.68 -20.85 -31.53
N GLN A 30 -10.97 -20.55 -31.56
CA GLN A 30 -11.47 -19.30 -30.95
C GLN A 30 -11.13 -19.26 -29.47
N TYR A 31 -11.41 -20.32 -28.71
CA TYR A 31 -11.09 -20.41 -27.32
C TYR A 31 -9.57 -20.22 -27.01
N MET A 32 -8.70 -20.82 -27.84
CA MET A 32 -7.26 -20.63 -27.69
C MET A 32 -6.81 -19.19 -27.96
N ASN A 33 -7.40 -18.52 -28.95
CA ASN A 33 -7.10 -17.11 -29.24
C ASN A 33 -7.56 -16.21 -28.07
N ASP A 34 -8.80 -16.43 -27.61
CA ASP A 34 -9.36 -15.66 -26.47
C ASP A 34 -8.52 -15.85 -25.20
N LEU A 35 -8.05 -17.09 -24.97
CA LEU A 35 -7.16 -17.39 -23.85
C LEU A 35 -5.80 -16.68 -23.99
N GLU A 36 -5.22 -16.69 -25.19
CA GLU A 36 -3.95 -16.00 -25.46
C GLU A 36 -4.07 -14.48 -25.25
N GLU A 37 -5.14 -13.87 -25.76
CA GLU A 37 -5.40 -12.43 -25.55
C GLU A 37 -5.59 -12.10 -24.08
N THR A 38 -6.38 -12.91 -23.36
CA THR A 38 -6.62 -12.72 -21.92
C THR A 38 -5.32 -12.88 -21.13
N THR A 39 -4.48 -13.85 -21.49
CA THR A 39 -3.19 -14.07 -20.83
C THR A 39 -2.26 -12.88 -21.04
N LYS A 40 -2.13 -12.39 -22.27
CA LYS A 40 -1.33 -11.20 -22.59
C LYS A 40 -1.82 -9.94 -21.86
N ALA A 41 -3.14 -9.75 -21.78
CA ALA A 41 -3.71 -8.63 -21.04
C ALA A 41 -3.41 -8.73 -19.54
N LYS A 42 -3.50 -9.93 -18.96
CA LYS A 42 -3.16 -10.18 -17.56
C LYS A 42 -1.67 -9.92 -17.26
N GLU A 43 -0.77 -10.45 -18.09
CA GLU A 43 0.68 -10.23 -17.95
C GLU A 43 1.05 -8.75 -18.01
N ARG A 44 0.39 -7.99 -18.88
CA ARG A 44 0.58 -6.54 -18.97
C ARG A 44 0.15 -5.82 -17.69
N VAL A 45 -1.05 -6.12 -17.18
CA VAL A 45 -1.55 -5.51 -15.92
C VAL A 45 -0.64 -5.87 -14.75
N GLU A 46 -0.18 -7.12 -14.66
CA GLU A 46 0.75 -7.57 -13.63
C GLU A 46 2.09 -6.83 -13.69
N SER A 47 2.61 -6.60 -14.91
CA SER A 47 3.83 -5.81 -15.11
C SER A 47 3.64 -4.34 -14.68
N GLU A 48 2.50 -3.72 -14.99
CA GLU A 48 2.18 -2.35 -14.59
C GLU A 48 2.03 -2.23 -13.06
N LEU A 49 1.43 -3.24 -12.40
CA LEU A 49 1.32 -3.29 -10.94
C LEU A 49 2.67 -3.49 -10.25
N ASN A 50 3.55 -4.30 -10.81
CA ASN A 50 4.90 -4.49 -10.29
C ASN A 50 5.72 -3.18 -10.35
N LEU A 51 5.60 -2.43 -11.45
CA LEU A 51 6.20 -1.10 -11.55
C LEU A 51 5.63 -0.13 -10.50
N ALA A 52 4.32 -0.13 -10.29
CA ALA A 52 3.67 0.69 -9.27
C ALA A 52 4.18 0.33 -7.86
N LYS A 53 4.40 -0.97 -7.59
CA LYS A 53 5.01 -1.47 -6.34
C LYS A 53 6.42 -0.91 -6.14
N GLU A 54 7.29 -1.00 -7.14
CA GLU A 54 8.65 -0.46 -7.06
C GLU A 54 8.65 1.05 -6.77
N ILE A 55 7.76 1.80 -7.41
CA ILE A 55 7.58 3.23 -7.15
C ILE A 55 7.12 3.45 -5.70
N GLN A 56 6.13 2.71 -5.22
CA GLN A 56 5.62 2.83 -3.87
C GLN A 56 6.69 2.51 -2.81
N GLU A 57 7.45 1.43 -3.01
CA GLU A 57 8.56 1.04 -2.15
C GLU A 57 9.67 2.12 -2.11
N SER A 58 9.80 2.93 -3.16
CA SER A 58 10.73 4.05 -3.17
C SER A 58 10.32 5.21 -2.25
N PHE A 59 9.05 5.29 -1.87
CA PHE A 59 8.55 6.27 -0.92
C PHE A 59 8.82 5.89 0.53
N LEU A 60 8.95 4.60 0.84
CA LEU A 60 9.22 4.13 2.18
C LEU A 60 10.75 4.20 2.48
N PRO A 61 11.14 4.43 3.74
CA PRO A 61 12.55 4.45 4.09
C PRO A 61 13.17 3.07 3.87
N LYS A 62 14.22 3.02 3.04
CA LYS A 62 14.99 1.79 2.76
C LYS A 62 16.14 1.61 3.74
N THR A 63 16.63 2.70 4.30
CA THR A 63 17.72 2.74 5.27
C THR A 63 17.31 3.63 6.43
N PHE A 64 17.73 3.24 7.63
CA PHE A 64 17.56 4.04 8.82
C PHE A 64 18.92 4.60 9.23
N PRO A 65 18.97 5.79 9.87
CA PRO A 65 20.21 6.31 10.36
C PRO A 65 20.80 5.41 11.45
N GLU A 66 22.10 5.18 11.39
CA GLU A 66 22.85 4.54 12.48
C GLU A 66 23.01 5.56 13.59
N LEU A 67 22.32 5.37 14.69
CA LEU A 67 22.35 6.22 15.87
C LEU A 67 22.90 5.41 17.05
N GLU A 68 23.81 6.01 17.83
CA GLU A 68 24.45 5.30 18.96
C GLU A 68 23.45 4.91 20.06
N GLU A 69 22.37 5.69 20.22
CA GLU A 69 21.42 5.56 21.33
C GLU A 69 20.17 4.74 21.01
N ILE A 70 19.86 4.56 19.73
CA ILE A 70 18.65 3.83 19.30
C ILE A 70 18.87 2.99 18.05
N ASP A 71 18.33 1.78 18.07
CA ASP A 71 18.15 0.94 16.89
C ASP A 71 16.75 1.12 16.32
N ILE A 72 16.66 1.32 15.01
CA ILE A 72 15.40 1.53 14.32
C ILE A 72 15.28 0.51 13.21
N TRP A 73 14.12 -0.10 13.15
CA TRP A 73 13.79 -1.03 12.08
C TRP A 73 12.33 -0.87 11.68
N GLY A 74 12.04 -1.03 10.40
CA GLY A 74 10.69 -0.97 9.87
C GLY A 74 10.55 -1.79 8.59
N LYS A 75 9.39 -2.39 8.41
CA LYS A 75 9.05 -3.18 7.23
C LYS A 75 7.57 -3.00 6.89
N CYS A 76 7.26 -2.95 5.61
CA CYS A 76 5.91 -2.96 5.09
C CYS A 76 5.79 -4.14 4.11
N ASP A 77 4.85 -5.04 4.38
CA ASP A 77 4.50 -6.16 3.51
C ASP A 77 3.04 -5.99 3.07
N PRO A 78 2.77 -5.37 1.92
CA PRO A 78 1.41 -5.10 1.48
C PRO A 78 0.67 -6.41 1.17
N ALA A 79 -0.64 -6.45 1.49
CA ALA A 79 -1.49 -7.62 1.27
C ALA A 79 -1.80 -7.90 -0.22
N ARG A 80 -1.52 -6.95 -1.10
CA ARG A 80 -1.56 -7.04 -2.57
C ARG A 80 -0.25 -6.52 -3.13
N GLU A 81 -0.18 -6.37 -4.45
CA GLU A 81 1.00 -5.82 -5.14
C GLU A 81 1.38 -4.45 -4.61
N VAL A 82 0.36 -3.62 -4.28
CA VAL A 82 0.50 -2.30 -3.65
C VAL A 82 -0.46 -2.17 -2.48
N GLY A 83 -0.12 -1.34 -1.48
CA GLY A 83 -0.86 -1.21 -0.22
C GLY A 83 -1.10 0.23 0.24
N GLY A 84 -1.90 0.36 1.32
CA GLY A 84 -2.19 1.61 1.99
C GLY A 84 -1.28 1.91 3.19
N ASP A 85 -0.58 0.88 3.68
CA ASP A 85 0.28 1.01 4.85
C ASP A 85 1.43 1.98 4.60
N TYR A 86 1.72 2.79 5.61
CA TYR A 86 2.74 3.81 5.55
C TYR A 86 3.51 3.87 6.86
N PHE A 87 4.82 3.93 6.77
CA PHE A 87 5.68 4.32 7.89
C PHE A 87 6.81 5.22 7.39
N ASP A 88 7.29 6.09 8.26
CA ASP A 88 8.47 6.89 7.98
C ASP A 88 9.23 7.22 9.27
N PHE A 89 10.53 7.43 9.14
CA PHE A 89 11.41 7.92 10.17
C PHE A 89 12.32 8.97 9.60
N PHE A 90 12.39 10.14 10.21
CA PHE A 90 13.09 11.27 9.64
C PHE A 90 13.58 12.27 10.67
N GLN A 91 14.67 12.89 10.37
CA GLN A 91 15.23 13.96 11.20
C GLN A 91 14.42 15.24 11.01
N LEU A 92 13.98 15.84 12.12
CA LEU A 92 13.31 17.14 12.17
C LEU A 92 14.31 18.27 12.39
N ASP A 93 15.21 18.07 13.35
CA ASP A 93 16.32 18.96 13.65
C ASP A 93 17.54 18.16 14.15
N LYS A 94 18.58 18.81 14.67
CA LYS A 94 19.80 18.14 15.13
C LYS A 94 19.58 17.12 16.26
N LYS A 95 18.47 17.22 16.98
CA LYS A 95 18.19 16.47 18.21
C LYS A 95 16.88 15.71 18.20
N LYS A 96 16.00 16.01 17.23
CA LYS A 96 14.66 15.46 17.16
C LYS A 96 14.43 14.65 15.91
N TYR A 97 13.78 13.52 16.08
CA TYR A 97 13.36 12.63 15.00
C TYR A 97 11.85 12.44 15.05
N GLY A 98 11.23 12.54 13.89
CA GLY A 98 9.83 12.17 13.67
C GLY A 98 9.71 10.71 13.30
N MET A 99 8.75 10.03 13.89
CA MET A 99 8.34 8.68 13.51
C MET A 99 6.85 8.65 13.26
N VAL A 100 6.43 8.07 12.15
CA VAL A 100 5.02 7.96 11.80
C VAL A 100 4.71 6.58 11.29
N ILE A 101 3.53 6.08 11.65
CA ILE A 101 2.94 4.88 11.08
C ILE A 101 1.46 5.16 10.80
N GLY A 102 0.96 4.67 9.69
CA GLY A 102 -0.42 4.86 9.28
C GLY A 102 -0.94 3.75 8.40
N ASP A 103 -2.26 3.66 8.35
CA ASP A 103 -2.98 2.70 7.53
C ASP A 103 -4.13 3.42 6.81
N VAL A 104 -4.13 3.31 5.49
CA VAL A 104 -5.15 3.87 4.60
C VAL A 104 -6.28 2.86 4.43
N SER A 105 -7.51 3.34 4.54
CA SER A 105 -8.70 2.55 4.29
C SER A 105 -8.70 1.95 2.87
N GLY A 106 -9.09 0.69 2.75
CA GLY A 106 -9.17 0.00 1.47
C GLY A 106 -7.89 -0.78 1.11
N LYS A 107 -7.75 -1.15 -0.17
CA LYS A 107 -6.65 -2.00 -0.66
C LYS A 107 -6.30 -1.68 -2.11
N GLY A 108 -5.10 -2.07 -2.54
CA GLY A 108 -4.66 -1.97 -3.93
C GLY A 108 -4.35 -0.53 -4.36
N VAL A 109 -4.50 -0.25 -5.65
CA VAL A 109 -4.01 0.99 -6.29
C VAL A 109 -4.60 2.26 -5.68
N ALA A 110 -5.90 2.26 -5.36
CA ALA A 110 -6.54 3.44 -4.76
C ALA A 110 -5.92 3.79 -3.40
N ALA A 111 -5.74 2.79 -2.52
CA ALA A 111 -5.11 2.97 -1.22
C ALA A 111 -3.64 3.41 -1.37
N ALA A 112 -2.92 2.85 -2.33
CA ALA A 112 -1.53 3.21 -2.61
C ALA A 112 -1.37 4.67 -3.07
N LEU A 113 -2.25 5.16 -3.93
CA LEU A 113 -2.26 6.55 -4.38
C LEU A 113 -2.60 7.51 -3.24
N PHE A 114 -3.62 7.17 -2.45
CA PHE A 114 -4.00 7.98 -1.28
C PHE A 114 -2.87 8.02 -0.24
N MET A 115 -2.18 6.90 -0.02
CA MET A 115 -0.99 6.84 0.83
C MET A 115 0.12 7.77 0.34
N ALA A 116 0.42 7.77 -0.96
CA ALA A 116 1.47 8.62 -1.53
C ALA A 116 1.19 10.12 -1.33
N VAL A 117 -0.07 10.54 -1.53
CA VAL A 117 -0.52 11.92 -1.26
C VAL A 117 -0.42 12.22 0.23
N SER A 118 -0.94 11.34 1.08
CA SER A 118 -0.94 11.49 2.54
C SER A 118 0.49 11.60 3.08
N ARG A 119 1.39 10.72 2.66
CA ARG A 119 2.81 10.77 3.04
C ARG A 119 3.45 12.10 2.65
N THR A 120 3.25 12.54 1.42
CA THR A 120 3.86 13.78 0.93
C THR A 120 3.39 14.99 1.72
N LEU A 121 2.08 15.10 1.93
CA LEU A 121 1.49 16.17 2.71
C LEU A 121 1.98 16.13 4.16
N PHE A 122 1.96 14.95 4.79
CA PHE A 122 2.42 14.76 6.15
C PHE A 122 3.89 15.18 6.33
N ARG A 123 4.76 14.77 5.40
CA ARG A 123 6.19 15.10 5.43
C ARG A 123 6.43 16.62 5.36
N ILE A 124 5.70 17.34 4.52
CA ILE A 124 5.79 18.79 4.42
C ILE A 124 5.39 19.46 5.73
N LEU A 125 4.26 19.04 6.32
CA LEU A 125 3.74 19.65 7.54
C LEU A 125 4.64 19.36 8.75
N SER A 126 5.12 18.14 8.89
CA SER A 126 6.00 17.74 10.00
C SER A 126 7.35 18.45 10.02
N THR A 127 7.82 19.00 8.89
CA THR A 127 9.03 19.82 8.86
C THR A 127 8.79 21.29 9.28
N GLN A 128 7.56 21.75 9.27
CA GLN A 128 7.18 23.11 9.61
C GLN A 128 6.72 23.25 11.06
N GLU A 129 6.10 22.21 11.61
CA GLU A 129 5.59 22.16 12.96
C GLU A 129 6.07 20.86 13.64
N HIS A 130 6.51 20.96 14.89
CA HIS A 130 7.07 19.82 15.63
C HIS A 130 6.15 19.30 16.73
N SER A 131 4.99 19.92 16.95
CA SER A 131 3.98 19.44 17.90
C SER A 131 3.11 18.36 17.23
N PRO A 132 3.13 17.11 17.69
CA PRO A 132 2.43 16.02 17.01
C PRO A 132 0.93 16.25 16.85
N ASP A 133 0.28 16.84 17.83
CA ASP A 133 -1.14 17.17 17.81
C ASP A 133 -1.47 18.20 16.72
N ARG A 134 -0.67 19.27 16.61
CA ARG A 134 -0.85 20.31 15.59
C ARG A 134 -0.60 19.79 14.19
N VAL A 135 0.44 18.97 14.02
CA VAL A 135 0.73 18.35 12.72
C VAL A 135 -0.44 17.49 12.27
N LEU A 136 -0.98 16.63 13.14
CA LEU A 136 -2.11 15.76 12.79
C LEU A 136 -3.39 16.55 12.53
N THR A 137 -3.65 17.62 13.29
CA THR A 137 -4.82 18.50 13.05
C THR A 137 -4.72 19.18 11.69
N GLU A 138 -3.60 19.83 11.40
CA GLU A 138 -3.42 20.52 10.12
C GLU A 138 -3.40 19.53 8.94
N PHE A 139 -2.80 18.35 9.14
CA PHE A 139 -2.83 17.28 8.15
C PHE A 139 -4.26 16.86 7.82
N ASN A 140 -5.09 16.60 8.83
CA ASN A 140 -6.49 16.26 8.65
C ASN A 140 -7.25 17.34 7.87
N ASP A 141 -7.11 18.61 8.28
CA ASP A 141 -7.82 19.73 7.65
C ASP A 141 -7.44 19.88 6.17
N ARG A 142 -6.15 19.76 5.86
CA ARG A 142 -5.69 19.82 4.47
C ARG A 142 -6.07 18.61 3.65
N LEU A 143 -6.01 17.41 4.23
CA LEU A 143 -6.38 16.19 3.52
C LEU A 143 -7.87 16.19 3.17
N VAL A 144 -8.73 16.60 4.12
CA VAL A 144 -10.17 16.75 3.89
C VAL A 144 -10.46 17.81 2.82
N ALA A 145 -9.73 18.92 2.82
CA ALA A 145 -9.88 19.95 1.80
C ALA A 145 -9.45 19.51 0.38
N LEU A 146 -8.51 18.57 0.29
CA LEU A 146 -8.04 18.01 -0.97
C LEU A 146 -8.95 16.88 -1.48
N ASP A 147 -9.61 16.15 -0.58
CA ASP A 147 -10.47 15.03 -0.95
C ASP A 147 -11.82 15.52 -1.48
N GLN A 148 -12.09 15.25 -2.76
CA GLN A 148 -13.33 15.61 -3.43
C GLN A 148 -14.33 14.44 -3.51
N GLY A 149 -14.38 13.59 -2.46
CA GLY A 149 -15.39 12.54 -2.35
C GLY A 149 -14.89 11.12 -2.62
N SER A 150 -13.61 10.84 -2.38
CA SER A 150 -13.08 9.48 -2.47
C SER A 150 -13.61 8.58 -1.35
N ASN A 151 -14.10 9.16 -0.24
CA ASN A 151 -14.48 8.48 0.99
C ASN A 151 -13.35 7.64 1.61
N MET A 152 -12.09 7.98 1.28
CA MET A 152 -10.92 7.34 1.84
C MET A 152 -10.44 8.10 3.07
N PHE A 153 -9.87 7.37 4.01
CA PHE A 153 -9.24 7.96 5.19
C PHE A 153 -7.95 7.22 5.53
N ILE A 154 -7.14 7.83 6.36
CA ILE A 154 -5.93 7.24 6.90
C ILE A 154 -5.95 7.35 8.43
N THR A 155 -5.55 6.29 9.11
CA THR A 155 -5.24 6.36 10.54
C THR A 155 -3.76 6.63 10.70
N LEU A 156 -3.36 7.47 11.66
CA LEU A 156 -1.96 7.83 11.90
C LEU A 156 -1.62 7.79 13.39
N PHE A 157 -0.44 7.26 13.70
CA PHE A 157 0.31 7.55 14.91
C PHE A 157 1.54 8.38 14.53
N TYR A 158 1.77 9.49 15.21
CA TYR A 158 2.94 10.32 15.01
C TYR A 158 3.64 10.61 16.33
N GLY A 159 4.94 10.34 16.37
CA GLY A 159 5.81 10.61 17.52
C GLY A 159 7.01 11.47 17.15
N VAL A 160 7.38 12.36 18.04
CA VAL A 160 8.61 13.16 17.98
C VAL A 160 9.50 12.76 19.16
N PHE A 161 10.63 12.12 18.85
CA PHE A 161 11.60 11.67 19.82
C PHE A 161 12.76 12.66 19.94
N ASN A 162 13.09 13.05 21.17
CA ASN A 162 14.23 13.92 21.47
C ASN A 162 15.39 13.07 21.96
N MET A 163 16.47 13.02 21.18
CA MET A 163 17.67 12.22 21.44
C MET A 163 18.42 12.64 22.72
N GLU A 164 18.41 13.93 23.06
CA GLU A 164 19.13 14.39 24.25
C GLU A 164 18.41 14.05 25.55
N THR A 165 17.08 14.14 25.54
CA THR A 165 16.29 13.98 26.77
C THR A 165 15.68 12.58 26.89
N GLY A 166 15.67 11.80 25.80
CA GLY A 166 14.95 10.52 25.72
C GLY A 166 13.43 10.67 25.76
N GLN A 167 12.91 11.89 25.58
CA GLN A 167 11.48 12.17 25.64
C GLN A 167 10.81 11.88 24.30
N LEU A 168 9.67 11.18 24.34
CA LEU A 168 8.78 10.95 23.21
C LEU A 168 7.49 11.77 23.41
N LEU A 169 7.25 12.73 22.54
CA LEU A 169 5.96 13.38 22.37
C LEU A 169 5.20 12.68 21.25
N TYR A 170 3.92 12.39 21.41
CA TYR A 170 3.15 11.69 20.39
C TYR A 170 1.69 12.13 20.35
N SER A 171 1.05 11.85 19.21
CA SER A 171 -0.39 12.00 19.01
C SER A 171 -0.89 10.92 18.06
N THR A 172 -2.20 10.68 18.05
CA THR A 172 -2.83 9.67 17.20
C THR A 172 -4.11 10.20 16.55
N ALA A 173 -4.31 9.86 15.31
CA ALA A 173 -5.54 10.09 14.55
C ALA A 173 -6.17 8.74 14.20
N GLY A 174 -6.84 8.12 15.17
CA GLY A 174 -7.55 6.85 15.00
C GLY A 174 -6.67 5.60 14.83
N HIS A 175 -5.33 5.71 14.95
CA HIS A 175 -4.43 4.58 14.84
C HIS A 175 -4.24 3.87 16.19
N ASN A 176 -3.90 2.58 16.14
CA ASN A 176 -3.64 1.79 17.35
C ASN A 176 -2.44 2.35 18.13
N MET A 177 -2.57 2.33 19.47
CA MET A 177 -1.48 2.76 20.33
C MET A 177 -0.33 1.76 20.32
N PRO A 178 0.93 2.23 20.20
CA PRO A 178 2.08 1.35 20.23
C PRO A 178 2.34 0.78 21.63
N TYR A 179 3.08 -0.32 21.65
CA TYR A 179 3.51 -0.95 22.88
C TYR A 179 4.97 -0.60 23.21
N MET A 180 5.21 -0.41 24.48
CA MET A 180 6.53 -0.20 25.04
C MET A 180 6.92 -1.40 25.91
N ILE A 181 8.15 -1.91 25.72
CA ILE A 181 8.70 -3.00 26.51
C ILE A 181 9.92 -2.47 27.26
N SER A 182 9.90 -2.55 28.58
CA SER A 182 11.05 -2.17 29.40
C SER A 182 12.11 -3.29 29.42
N SER A 183 13.32 -2.99 28.95
CA SER A 183 14.46 -3.93 29.01
C SER A 183 14.88 -4.28 30.44
N ARG A 184 14.61 -3.39 31.41
CA ARG A 184 15.02 -3.60 32.83
C ARG A 184 14.21 -4.67 33.55
N ASN A 185 12.93 -4.82 33.21
CA ASN A 185 12.02 -5.71 33.98
C ASN A 185 11.08 -6.52 33.07
N GLY A 186 11.24 -6.44 31.74
CA GLY A 186 10.38 -7.11 30.76
C GLY A 186 8.92 -6.66 30.79
N LYS A 187 8.58 -5.60 31.51
CA LYS A 187 7.20 -5.11 31.55
C LYS A 187 6.80 -4.59 30.20
N PHE A 188 5.67 -5.10 29.77
CA PHE A 188 4.98 -4.76 28.53
C PHE A 188 3.82 -3.85 28.89
N GLN A 189 3.75 -2.68 28.26
CA GLN A 189 2.63 -1.76 28.46
C GLN A 189 2.33 -1.03 27.15
N MET A 190 1.06 -0.77 26.91
CA MET A 190 0.63 0.12 25.84
C MET A 190 0.98 1.56 26.25
N LEU A 191 1.41 2.38 25.30
CA LEU A 191 1.53 3.82 25.58
C LEU A 191 0.16 4.35 26.01
N PRO A 192 0.10 5.23 27.03
CA PRO A 192 -1.16 5.77 27.51
C PRO A 192 -1.90 6.50 26.38
N PRO A 193 -3.24 6.39 26.30
CA PRO A 193 -4.01 7.22 25.40
C PRO A 193 -3.81 8.70 25.75
N ILE A 194 -3.82 9.55 24.74
CA ILE A 194 -3.72 10.99 24.93
C ILE A 194 -5.06 11.46 25.50
N GLU A 195 -5.04 12.02 26.73
CA GLU A 195 -6.20 12.70 27.26
C GLU A 195 -6.47 13.94 26.38
N GLN A 196 -7.56 13.92 25.61
CA GLN A 196 -8.04 15.11 24.96
C GLN A 196 -8.51 16.07 26.06
N THR A 197 -7.73 17.09 26.37
CA THR A 197 -8.26 18.30 27.00
C THR A 197 -9.21 18.94 26.00
N MET A 198 -10.50 18.73 26.22
CA MET A 198 -11.57 19.47 25.54
C MET A 198 -11.46 20.98 25.83
#